data_71c23042fc05e5f463324baedf814913
#
_entry.id   71c23042fc05e5f463324baedf814913
#
_cell.length_a   1.000
_cell.length_b   1.000
_cell.length_c   1.000
_cell.angle_alpha   90.00
_cell.angle_beta   90.00
_cell.angle_gamma   90.00
#
_symmetry.space_group_name_H-M   'P 1'
#
loop_
_entity.id
_entity.type
_entity.pdbx_description
1 polymer ?
#
loop_
_entity_poly.entity_id
_entity_poly.type
_entity_poly.pdbx_seq_one_letter_code
_entity_poly.pdbx_strand_id
1 'polypeptide(L)' 'MSLGNLGDLGNLDLGQLQQYLPNLNFPASKEEVISTAQSNDAPQEVVDRIRNSGKDTFDSADEVLQAVQGKL' A
#
# COMPACT_ATOMS: atom_id res chain seq x y z
N MET A 1 -8.90 6.89 19.26
CA MET A 1 -7.78 6.40 19.21
C MET A 1 -7.33 5.74 18.00
N SER A 2 -6.17 5.90 17.76
CA SER A 2 -5.65 5.48 16.48
C SER A 2 -5.61 3.99 16.31
N LEU A 3 -5.68 3.24 17.38
CA LEU A 3 -5.63 1.79 17.23
C LEU A 3 -6.76 1.26 16.40
N GLY A 4 -7.91 1.89 16.47
CA GLY A 4 -9.01 1.43 15.68
C GLY A 4 -8.80 1.60 14.20
N ASN A 5 -7.88 2.47 13.83
CA ASN A 5 -7.64 2.73 12.42
C ASN A 5 -6.78 1.68 11.75
N LEU A 6 -6.05 0.90 12.53
CA LEU A 6 -5.15 -0.07 11.94
C LEU A 6 -5.89 -1.20 11.25
N GLY A 7 -7.07 -1.52 11.72
CA GLY A 7 -7.83 -2.57 11.08
C GLY A 7 -8.79 -2.07 10.01
N ASP A 8 -8.75 -0.79 9.72
CA ASP A 8 -9.74 -0.17 8.88
C ASP A 8 -9.15 0.23 7.54
N LEU A 9 -8.52 -0.73 6.88
CA LEU A 9 -7.86 -0.47 5.63
C LEU A 9 -8.83 -0.19 4.49
N GLY A 10 -10.10 -0.57 4.66
CA GLY A 10 -11.09 -0.28 3.65
C GLY A 10 -11.33 1.21 3.47
N ASN A 11 -10.99 2.00 4.49
CA ASN A 11 -11.14 3.45 4.41
C ASN A 11 -9.87 4.18 4.01
N LEU A 12 -8.82 3.44 3.74
CA LEU A 12 -7.60 4.04 3.26
C LEU A 12 -7.85 4.59 1.86
N ASP A 13 -7.56 5.86 1.66
CA ASP A 13 -7.76 6.45 0.34
C ASP A 13 -6.42 6.69 -0.34
N LEU A 14 -6.49 7.14 -1.59
CA LEU A 14 -5.30 7.33 -2.40
C LEU A 14 -4.36 8.37 -1.80
N GLY A 15 -4.93 9.43 -1.21
CA GLY A 15 -4.10 10.45 -0.61
C GLY A 15 -3.28 9.91 0.55
N GLN A 16 -3.89 9.08 1.40
CA GLN A 16 -3.17 8.47 2.50
C GLN A 16 -2.11 7.51 2.00
N LEU A 17 -2.46 6.73 0.98
CA LEU A 17 -1.50 5.78 0.44
C LEU A 17 -0.29 6.50 -0.13
N GLN A 18 -0.50 7.64 -0.78
CA GLN A 18 0.60 8.39 -1.36
C GLN A 18 1.56 8.92 -0.31
N GLN A 19 1.11 9.08 0.93
CA GLN A 19 2.01 9.47 2.00
C GLN A 19 3.02 8.37 2.31
N TYR A 20 2.65 7.13 2.07
CA TYR A 20 3.57 6.00 2.27
C TYR A 20 4.43 5.74 1.04
N LEU A 21 4.06 6.31 -0.10
CA LEU A 21 4.74 6.05 -1.36
C LEU A 21 5.08 7.37 -2.07
N PRO A 22 5.78 8.29 -1.39
CA PRO A 22 5.87 9.67 -1.89
C PRO A 22 6.65 9.83 -3.18
N ASN A 23 7.63 9.05 -3.45
CA ASN A 23 8.45 9.24 -4.64
C ASN A 23 8.56 7.98 -5.45
N LEU A 24 7.55 7.15 -5.37
CA LEU A 24 7.58 5.88 -6.08
C LEU A 24 7.24 6.10 -7.54
N ASN A 25 8.06 5.55 -8.41
CA ASN A 25 7.85 5.64 -9.85
C ASN A 25 7.13 4.40 -10.34
N PHE A 26 6.06 4.62 -11.07
CA PHE A 26 5.31 3.51 -11.65
C PHE A 26 5.66 3.37 -13.12
N PRO A 27 5.63 2.16 -13.64
CA PRO A 27 5.33 0.93 -12.92
C PRO A 27 6.41 0.58 -11.89
N ALA A 28 5.98 -0.04 -10.81
CA ALA A 28 6.89 -0.39 -9.73
C ALA A 28 6.69 -1.85 -9.35
N SER A 29 7.77 -2.51 -9.00
CA SER A 29 7.67 -3.90 -8.56
C SER A 29 7.07 -3.96 -7.17
N LYS A 30 6.52 -5.11 -6.84
CA LYS A 30 5.96 -5.32 -5.52
C LYS A 30 7.00 -5.04 -4.44
N GLU A 31 8.22 -5.48 -4.66
CA GLU A 31 9.27 -5.27 -3.67
C GLU A 31 9.60 -3.81 -3.49
N GLU A 32 9.59 -3.05 -4.58
CA GLU A 32 9.80 -1.61 -4.47
C GLU A 32 8.70 -0.95 -3.67
N VAL A 33 7.47 -1.34 -3.94
CA VAL A 33 6.33 -0.78 -3.22
C VAL A 33 6.45 -1.09 -1.73
N ILE A 34 6.75 -2.33 -1.40
CA ILE A 34 6.88 -2.74 -0.01
C ILE A 34 8.02 -1.99 0.67
N SER A 35 9.17 -1.92 0.01
CA SER A 35 10.32 -1.26 0.59
C SER A 35 10.04 0.21 0.85
N THR A 36 9.40 0.88 -0.11
CA THR A 36 9.07 2.29 0.06
C THR A 36 8.07 2.49 1.19
N ALA A 37 7.07 1.63 1.26
CA ALA A 37 6.08 1.73 2.31
C ALA A 37 6.73 1.56 3.68
N GLN A 38 7.61 0.58 3.81
CA GLN A 38 8.29 0.35 5.08
C GLN A 38 9.18 1.52 5.46
N SER A 39 9.82 2.13 4.49
CA SER A 39 10.66 3.28 4.76
C SER A 39 9.87 4.49 5.24
N ASN A 40 8.59 4.52 4.96
CA ASN A 40 7.72 5.61 5.36
C ASN A 40 6.77 5.21 6.47
N ASP A 41 7.13 4.16 7.21
CA ASP A 41 6.41 3.75 8.43
C ASP A 41 4.98 3.31 8.16
N ALA A 42 4.73 2.71 7.01
CA ALA A 42 3.41 2.18 6.73
C ALA A 42 3.07 1.06 7.72
N PRO A 43 1.80 0.95 8.12
CA PRO A 43 1.40 -0.15 9.00
C PRO A 43 1.74 -1.50 8.39
N GLN A 44 2.08 -2.45 9.26
CA GLN A 44 2.44 -3.79 8.79
C GLN A 44 1.32 -4.41 7.97
N GLU A 45 0.09 -4.12 8.32
CA GLU A 45 -1.04 -4.68 7.61
C GLU A 45 -1.08 -4.22 6.16
N VAL A 46 -0.71 -2.97 5.91
CA VAL A 46 -0.63 -2.47 4.55
C VAL A 46 0.43 -3.24 3.78
N VAL A 47 1.59 -3.42 4.40
CA VAL A 47 2.68 -4.16 3.77
C VAL A 47 2.26 -5.58 3.46
N ASP A 48 1.58 -6.22 4.41
CA ASP A 48 1.17 -7.61 4.23
C ASP A 48 0.15 -7.74 3.11
N ARG A 49 -0.75 -6.78 2.98
CA ARG A 49 -1.73 -6.86 1.92
C ARG A 49 -1.09 -6.69 0.55
N ILE A 50 -0.11 -5.82 0.46
CA ILE A 50 0.64 -5.68 -0.79
C ILE A 50 1.39 -6.96 -1.10
N ARG A 51 2.04 -7.52 -0.09
CA ARG A 51 2.82 -8.74 -0.29
C ARG A 51 1.95 -9.89 -0.76
N ASN A 52 0.73 -9.97 -0.24
CA ASN A 52 -0.16 -11.09 -0.51
C ASN A 52 -1.14 -10.81 -1.64
N SER A 53 -0.94 -9.74 -2.37
CA SER A 53 -1.88 -9.33 -3.41
C SER A 53 -1.86 -10.24 -4.64
N GLY A 54 -0.77 -10.97 -4.82
CA GLY A 54 -0.64 -11.81 -6.00
C GLY A 54 -0.09 -11.09 -7.21
N LYS A 55 0.19 -9.80 -7.11
CA LYS A 55 0.78 -9.05 -8.20
C LYS A 55 2.26 -8.86 -7.97
N ASP A 56 3.03 -8.97 -9.03
CA ASP A 56 4.46 -8.71 -8.96
C ASP A 56 4.82 -7.28 -9.34
N THR A 57 3.95 -6.62 -10.06
CA THR A 57 4.17 -5.27 -10.54
C THR A 57 2.89 -4.48 -10.44
N PHE A 58 3.01 -3.24 -10.03
CA PHE A 58 1.88 -2.32 -9.98
C PHE A 58 2.10 -1.21 -11.01
N ASP A 59 1.07 -0.95 -11.81
CA ASP A 59 1.18 0.06 -12.85
C ASP A 59 0.90 1.46 -12.35
N SER A 60 0.21 1.59 -11.23
CA SER A 60 -0.14 2.88 -10.69
C SER A 60 -0.41 2.77 -9.20
N ALA A 61 -0.45 3.91 -8.53
CA ALA A 61 -0.79 3.93 -7.11
C ALA A 61 -2.20 3.39 -6.87
N ASP A 62 -3.08 3.57 -7.82
CA ASP A 62 -4.44 3.08 -7.69
C ASP A 62 -4.47 1.56 -7.56
N GLU A 63 -3.61 0.88 -8.30
CA GLU A 63 -3.53 -0.57 -8.20
C GLU A 63 -3.03 -1.00 -6.83
N VAL A 64 -2.08 -0.25 -6.27
CA VAL A 64 -1.62 -0.54 -4.93
C VAL A 64 -2.76 -0.36 -3.93
N LEU A 65 -3.52 0.71 -4.11
CA LEU A 65 -4.65 0.95 -3.23
C LEU A 65 -5.66 -0.18 -3.28
N GLN A 66 -5.95 -0.68 -4.47
CA GLN A 66 -6.89 -1.79 -4.61
C GLN A 66 -6.37 -3.04 -3.92
N ALA A 67 -5.07 -3.29 -4.00
CA ALA A 67 -4.48 -4.43 -3.31
C ALA A 67 -4.63 -4.29 -1.81
N VAL A 68 -4.37 -3.10 -1.28
CA VAL A 68 -4.48 -2.86 0.15
C VAL A 68 -5.93 -3.00 0.61
N GLN A 69 -6.86 -2.57 -0.21
CA GLN A 69 -8.27 -2.67 0.14
C GLN A 69 -8.86 -4.06 -0.10
N GLY A 70 -8.08 -4.96 -0.67
CA GLY A 70 -8.54 -6.31 -0.91
C GLY A 70 -9.44 -6.45 -2.12
N LYS A 71 -9.30 -5.57 -3.08
CA LYS A 71 -10.17 -5.57 -4.26
C LYS A 71 -9.54 -6.22 -5.49
N LEU A 72 -8.34 -6.69 -5.36
CA LEU A 72 -7.67 -7.40 -6.45
C LEU A 72 -7.92 -8.89 -6.39
#